data_7acfbd6f203d1d971f903e9df147c402
#
_entry.id   7acfbd6f203d1d971f903e9df147c402
#
_cell.length_a   1.000
_cell.length_b   1.000
_cell.length_c   1.000
_cell.angle_alpha   90.00
_cell.angle_beta   90.00
_cell.angle_gamma   90.00
#
_symmetry.space_group_name_H-M   'P 1'
#
loop_
_entity.id
_entity.type
_entity.pdbx_description
1 polymer ?
#
loop_
_entity_poly.entity_id
_entity_poly.type
_entity_poly.pdbx_seq_one_letter_code
_entity_poly.pdbx_strand_id
1 'polypeptide(L)'
;VGWLPLVQRESGNPAIQSGQPGYFEAARYVTLREVPAVLDRSHGDVHAGGNPHIQTDPRLYLKIGEALAERLALLDPAQAQAYQAGYRSFAERWKAAIARWEAKAAPLKGVPVLVQHDAFPYLNAWLGLKQVGVLEQKPGMEPSSGYLAEVLARQQHNPGRMVLRPAYQYDAPSR
;
A
#
# COMPACT_ATOMS: atom_id res chain seq x y z
N VAL A 1 -8.12 -4.91 -7.68
CA VAL A 1 -7.36 -4.25 -8.74
C VAL A 1 -7.94 -4.60 -10.11
N GLY A 2 -8.12 -5.88 -10.47
CA GLY A 2 -8.66 -6.27 -11.77
C GLY A 2 -10.14 -5.98 -12.01
N TRP A 3 -10.92 -5.73 -10.97
CA TRP A 3 -12.38 -5.50 -11.06
C TRP A 3 -12.77 -4.06 -11.43
N LEU A 4 -11.93 -3.06 -11.11
CA LEU A 4 -12.28 -1.65 -11.29
C LEU A 4 -12.57 -1.26 -12.75
N PRO A 5 -11.79 -1.67 -13.77
CA PRO A 5 -12.09 -1.37 -15.16
C PRO A 5 -13.45 -1.91 -15.62
N LEU A 6 -13.87 -3.06 -15.09
CA LEU A 6 -15.19 -3.62 -15.37
C LEU A 6 -16.30 -2.72 -14.82
N VAL A 7 -16.22 -2.38 -13.53
CA VAL A 7 -17.20 -1.50 -12.88
C VAL A 7 -17.28 -0.13 -13.54
N GLN A 8 -16.14 0.45 -13.92
CA GLN A 8 -16.11 1.73 -14.64
C GLN A 8 -16.85 1.64 -15.98
N ARG A 9 -16.61 0.58 -16.76
CA ARG A 9 -17.27 0.36 -18.04
C ARG A 9 -18.77 0.16 -17.86
N GLU A 10 -19.18 -0.71 -16.92
CA GLU A 10 -20.58 -1.01 -16.63
C GLU A 10 -21.36 0.19 -16.05
N SER A 11 -20.66 1.19 -15.49
CA SER A 11 -21.30 2.40 -15.01
C SER A 11 -21.95 3.24 -16.10
N GLY A 12 -21.56 3.04 -17.37
CA GLY A 12 -22.02 3.87 -18.51
C GLY A 12 -21.57 5.32 -18.44
N ASN A 13 -20.76 5.72 -17.47
CA ASN A 13 -20.28 7.11 -17.32
C ASN A 13 -18.93 7.29 -18.05
N PRO A 14 -18.89 8.03 -19.17
CA PRO A 14 -17.65 8.24 -19.90
C PRO A 14 -16.63 9.10 -19.12
N ALA A 15 -17.09 9.96 -18.20
CA ALA A 15 -16.21 10.88 -17.48
C ALA A 15 -15.28 10.21 -16.47
N ILE A 16 -15.58 8.98 -16.05
CA ILE A 16 -14.78 8.23 -15.06
C ILE A 16 -13.94 7.10 -15.67
N GLN A 17 -13.92 7.00 -16.99
CA GLN A 17 -13.07 6.02 -17.68
C GLN A 17 -11.59 6.38 -17.52
N SER A 18 -10.71 5.39 -17.65
CA SER A 18 -9.26 5.61 -17.54
C SER A 18 -8.80 6.73 -18.47
N GLY A 19 -8.01 7.66 -17.93
CA GLY A 19 -7.53 8.83 -18.66
C GLY A 19 -8.49 10.02 -18.70
N GLN A 20 -9.73 9.86 -18.27
CA GLN A 20 -10.71 10.96 -18.21
C GLN A 20 -10.55 11.82 -16.94
N PRO A 21 -11.02 13.07 -16.94
CA PRO A 21 -10.86 13.97 -15.78
C PRO A 21 -11.45 13.45 -14.48
N GLY A 22 -12.55 12.70 -14.52
CA GLY A 22 -13.17 12.07 -13.35
C GLY A 22 -12.45 10.81 -12.84
N TYR A 23 -11.43 10.31 -13.56
CA TYR A 23 -10.61 9.19 -13.12
C TYR A 23 -9.39 9.70 -12.35
N PHE A 24 -9.31 9.35 -11.07
CA PHE A 24 -8.19 9.72 -10.20
C PHE A 24 -7.46 8.45 -9.73
N GLU A 25 -6.23 8.26 -10.20
CA GLU A 25 -5.38 7.15 -9.83
C GLU A 25 -4.31 7.62 -8.84
N ALA A 26 -4.54 7.36 -7.55
CA ALA A 26 -3.68 7.81 -6.45
C ALA A 26 -2.20 7.39 -6.61
N ALA A 27 -1.98 6.21 -7.19
CA ALA A 27 -0.64 5.66 -7.39
C ALA A 27 0.25 6.52 -8.33
N ARG A 28 -0.34 7.33 -9.21
CA ARG A 28 0.41 8.23 -10.11
C ARG A 28 1.09 9.39 -9.42
N TYR A 29 0.67 9.72 -8.21
CA TYR A 29 1.20 10.87 -7.46
C TYR A 29 2.27 10.50 -6.45
N VAL A 30 2.69 9.24 -6.43
CA VAL A 30 3.70 8.72 -5.51
C VAL A 30 4.72 7.86 -6.25
N THR A 31 5.91 7.73 -5.68
CA THR A 31 6.91 6.80 -6.20
C THR A 31 6.57 5.40 -5.72
N LEU A 32 6.26 4.51 -6.66
CA LEU A 32 5.97 3.11 -6.32
C LEU A 32 7.26 2.37 -5.96
N ARG A 33 7.13 1.46 -5.00
CA ARG A 33 8.20 0.55 -4.56
C ARG A 33 8.07 -0.78 -5.29
N GLU A 34 9.17 -1.56 -5.29
CA GLU A 34 9.17 -2.93 -5.80
C GLU A 34 8.65 -3.03 -7.24
N VAL A 35 9.11 -2.10 -8.08
CA VAL A 35 8.85 -2.19 -9.52
C VAL A 35 9.62 -3.39 -10.07
N PRO A 36 8.95 -4.43 -10.59
CA PRO A 36 9.62 -5.64 -11.04
C PRO A 36 10.47 -5.35 -12.28
N ALA A 37 11.71 -5.84 -12.28
CA ALA A 37 12.60 -5.74 -13.44
C ALA A 37 12.12 -6.62 -14.61
N VAL A 38 11.42 -7.72 -14.30
CA VAL A 38 10.85 -8.66 -15.27
C VAL A 38 9.43 -9.00 -14.85
N LEU A 39 8.50 -8.90 -15.79
CA LEU A 39 7.11 -9.31 -15.59
C LEU A 39 6.97 -10.78 -15.99
N ASP A 40 6.93 -11.65 -15.00
CA ASP A 40 6.66 -13.08 -15.19
C ASP A 40 5.45 -13.49 -14.34
N ARG A 41 4.41 -13.95 -15.01
CA ARG A 41 3.18 -14.45 -14.35
C ARG A 41 3.43 -15.69 -13.47
N SER A 42 4.55 -16.39 -13.65
CA SER A 42 4.93 -17.50 -12.77
C SER A 42 5.23 -17.04 -11.34
N HIS A 43 5.47 -15.73 -11.12
CA HIS A 43 5.73 -15.13 -9.82
C HIS A 43 4.44 -14.75 -9.05
N GLY A 44 3.27 -15.11 -9.54
CA GLY A 44 1.98 -14.80 -8.91
C GLY A 44 1.40 -13.45 -9.34
N ASP A 45 0.63 -12.79 -8.46
CA ASP A 45 -0.04 -11.50 -8.73
C ASP A 45 0.93 -10.32 -8.63
N VAL A 46 1.87 -10.25 -9.57
CA VAL A 46 2.90 -9.20 -9.66
C VAL A 46 2.37 -8.00 -10.42
N HIS A 47 2.44 -6.82 -9.82
CA HIS A 47 1.97 -5.58 -10.42
C HIS A 47 3.06 -4.89 -11.24
N ALA A 48 2.82 -4.70 -12.54
CA ALA A 48 3.77 -4.12 -13.50
C ALA A 48 4.31 -2.73 -13.08
N GLY A 49 3.45 -1.92 -12.47
CA GLY A 49 3.80 -0.57 -12.02
C GLY A 49 4.52 -0.50 -10.68
N GLY A 50 4.66 -1.61 -9.98
CA GLY A 50 5.17 -1.69 -8.61
C GLY A 50 4.09 -2.04 -7.59
N ASN A 51 4.51 -2.21 -6.32
CA ASN A 51 3.63 -2.63 -5.25
C ASN A 51 2.50 -1.59 -5.00
N PRO A 52 1.21 -1.97 -5.07
CA PRO A 52 0.10 -1.04 -5.00
C PRO A 52 -0.31 -0.66 -3.57
N HIS A 53 0.30 -1.23 -2.52
CA HIS A 53 -0.11 -1.06 -1.14
C HIS A 53 0.37 0.27 -0.53
N ILE A 54 0.27 1.35 -1.31
CA ILE A 54 0.68 2.72 -0.93
C ILE A 54 -0.04 3.24 0.32
N GLN A 55 -1.23 2.72 0.62
CA GLN A 55 -2.04 3.11 1.77
C GLN A 55 -1.39 2.80 3.12
N THR A 56 -0.33 2.02 3.15
CA THR A 56 0.36 1.66 4.38
C THR A 56 1.43 2.66 4.83
N ASP A 57 1.72 3.69 4.01
CA ASP A 57 2.56 4.83 4.41
C ASP A 57 1.72 6.12 4.46
N PRO A 58 1.40 6.65 5.65
CA PRO A 58 0.55 7.83 5.80
C PRO A 58 1.16 9.11 5.19
N ARG A 59 2.47 9.17 4.99
CA ARG A 59 3.13 10.33 4.39
C ARG A 59 2.73 10.54 2.94
N LEU A 60 2.38 9.47 2.23
CA LEU A 60 1.97 9.51 0.83
C LEU A 60 0.63 10.22 0.64
N TYR A 61 -0.24 10.19 1.66
CA TYR A 61 -1.54 10.84 1.61
C TYR A 61 -1.47 12.36 1.49
N LEU A 62 -0.36 12.98 1.89
CA LEU A 62 -0.18 14.42 1.72
C LEU A 62 -0.13 14.80 0.24
N LYS A 63 0.69 14.08 -0.55
CA LYS A 63 0.79 14.30 -2.01
C LYS A 63 -0.49 13.91 -2.74
N ILE A 64 -1.07 12.77 -2.36
CA ILE A 64 -2.31 12.29 -2.97
C ILE A 64 -3.46 13.26 -2.70
N GLY A 65 -3.57 13.76 -1.47
CA GLY A 65 -4.61 14.71 -1.07
C GLY A 65 -4.49 16.06 -1.77
N GLU A 66 -3.26 16.57 -1.96
CA GLU A 66 -2.99 17.78 -2.71
C GLU A 66 -3.45 17.63 -4.17
N ALA A 67 -2.99 16.59 -4.84
CA ALA A 67 -3.38 16.29 -6.22
C ALA A 67 -4.89 16.05 -6.38
N LEU A 68 -5.54 15.45 -5.38
CA LEU A 68 -6.98 15.27 -5.37
C LEU A 68 -7.72 16.61 -5.26
N ALA A 69 -7.26 17.52 -4.37
CA ALA A 69 -7.87 18.85 -4.23
C ALA A 69 -7.70 19.68 -5.52
N GLU A 70 -6.55 19.60 -6.17
CA GLU A 70 -6.31 20.23 -7.47
C GLU A 70 -7.25 19.65 -8.55
N ARG A 71 -7.39 18.32 -8.59
CA ARG A 71 -8.30 17.65 -9.54
C ARG A 71 -9.76 18.06 -9.31
N LEU A 72 -10.21 18.11 -8.06
CA LEU A 72 -11.57 18.54 -7.73
C LEU A 72 -11.81 20.01 -8.09
N ALA A 73 -10.82 20.88 -7.89
CA ALA A 73 -10.90 22.28 -8.28
C ALA A 73 -11.00 22.45 -9.81
N LEU A 74 -10.39 21.57 -10.59
CA LEU A 74 -10.53 21.55 -12.05
C LEU A 74 -11.91 21.06 -12.50
N LEU A 75 -12.48 20.08 -11.80
CA LEU A 75 -13.79 19.52 -12.13
C LEU A 75 -14.95 20.42 -11.70
N ASP A 76 -14.77 21.15 -10.60
CA ASP A 76 -15.74 22.07 -10.04
C ASP A 76 -15.06 23.38 -9.61
N PRO A 77 -14.79 24.28 -10.58
CA PRO A 77 -14.09 25.55 -10.30
C PRO A 77 -14.82 26.45 -9.31
N ALA A 78 -16.15 26.34 -9.22
CA ALA A 78 -16.94 27.13 -8.29
C ALA A 78 -16.59 26.83 -6.83
N GLN A 79 -16.16 25.62 -6.52
CA GLN A 79 -15.78 25.15 -5.19
C GLN A 79 -14.26 25.03 -5.00
N ALA A 80 -13.44 25.52 -5.92
CA ALA A 80 -11.98 25.35 -5.89
C ALA A 80 -11.36 25.79 -4.55
N GLN A 81 -11.81 26.93 -4.01
CA GLN A 81 -11.32 27.42 -2.71
C GLN A 81 -11.68 26.50 -1.55
N ALA A 82 -12.87 25.90 -1.58
CA ALA A 82 -13.32 24.96 -0.55
C ALA A 82 -12.47 23.67 -0.57
N TYR A 83 -12.19 23.11 -1.75
CA TYR A 83 -11.33 21.95 -1.89
C TYR A 83 -9.90 22.19 -1.40
N GLN A 84 -9.31 23.33 -1.76
CA GLN A 84 -7.99 23.71 -1.30
C GLN A 84 -7.94 24.00 0.22
N ALA A 85 -8.97 24.65 0.77
CA ALA A 85 -9.07 24.87 2.21
C ALA A 85 -9.22 23.56 2.98
N GLY A 86 -10.04 22.64 2.46
CA GLY A 86 -10.20 21.28 2.99
C GLY A 86 -8.88 20.52 3.03
N TYR A 87 -8.12 20.56 1.93
CA TYR A 87 -6.80 19.95 1.88
C TYR A 87 -5.83 20.56 2.91
N ARG A 88 -5.74 21.89 3.01
CA ARG A 88 -4.85 22.54 4.00
C ARG A 88 -5.18 22.10 5.42
N SER A 89 -6.47 22.12 5.78
CA SER A 89 -6.93 21.66 7.09
C SER A 89 -6.62 20.17 7.34
N PHE A 90 -6.81 19.31 6.34
CA PHE A 90 -6.43 17.91 6.40
C PHE A 90 -4.92 17.77 6.60
N ALA A 91 -4.11 18.42 5.76
CA ALA A 91 -2.66 18.28 5.77
C ALA A 91 -2.04 18.70 7.11
N GLU A 92 -2.55 19.74 7.74
CA GLU A 92 -2.11 20.20 9.06
C GLU A 92 -2.34 19.14 10.14
N ARG A 93 -3.58 18.63 10.24
CA ARG A 93 -3.93 17.58 11.20
C ARG A 93 -3.18 16.27 10.92
N TRP A 94 -3.00 15.95 9.63
CA TRP A 94 -2.35 14.72 9.21
C TRP A 94 -0.87 14.72 9.50
N LYS A 95 -0.16 15.83 9.25
CA LYS A 95 1.26 16.02 9.64
C LYS A 95 1.46 15.86 11.14
N ALA A 96 0.58 16.48 11.95
CA ALA A 96 0.62 16.32 13.39
C ALA A 96 0.37 14.86 13.84
N ALA A 97 -0.53 14.15 13.14
CA ALA A 97 -0.78 12.73 13.40
C ALA A 97 0.44 11.86 13.05
N ILE A 98 1.04 12.09 11.87
CA ILE A 98 2.27 11.38 11.45
C ILE A 98 3.37 11.55 12.50
N ALA A 99 3.65 12.78 12.95
CA ALA A 99 4.67 13.04 13.96
C ALA A 99 4.41 12.25 15.27
N ARG A 100 3.15 12.18 15.73
CA ARG A 100 2.80 11.37 16.91
C ARG A 100 3.00 9.88 16.67
N TRP A 101 2.64 9.37 15.49
CA TRP A 101 2.82 7.95 15.16
C TRP A 101 4.29 7.59 15.02
N GLU A 102 5.11 8.44 14.41
CA GLU A 102 6.56 8.22 14.30
C GLU A 102 7.23 8.21 15.67
N ALA A 103 6.87 9.15 16.54
CA ALA A 103 7.38 9.16 17.92
C ALA A 103 6.99 7.88 18.69
N LYS A 104 5.74 7.42 18.55
CA LYS A 104 5.27 6.19 19.18
C LYS A 104 5.93 4.94 18.61
N ALA A 105 6.20 4.94 17.30
CA ALA A 105 6.79 3.81 16.59
C ALA A 105 8.33 3.79 16.62
N ALA A 106 8.99 4.81 17.17
CA ALA A 106 10.45 4.89 17.23
C ALA A 106 11.14 3.62 17.75
N PRO A 107 10.61 2.90 18.77
CA PRO A 107 11.20 1.64 19.23
C PRO A 107 11.12 0.48 18.23
N LEU A 108 10.32 0.62 17.17
CA LEU A 108 10.16 -0.44 16.15
C LEU A 108 11.26 -0.40 15.09
N LYS A 109 12.08 0.65 15.06
CA LYS A 109 13.15 0.79 14.05
C LYS A 109 14.13 -0.39 14.14
N GLY A 110 14.31 -1.06 13.01
CA GLY A 110 15.20 -2.22 12.90
C GLY A 110 14.60 -3.54 13.40
N VAL A 111 13.36 -3.53 13.91
CA VAL A 111 12.71 -4.76 14.37
C VAL A 111 12.47 -5.69 13.18
N PRO A 112 12.92 -6.98 13.26
CA PRO A 112 12.68 -7.97 12.23
C PRO A 112 11.21 -8.41 12.23
N VAL A 113 10.59 -8.41 11.05
CA VAL A 113 9.18 -8.77 10.86
C VAL A 113 9.01 -9.79 9.76
N LEU A 114 8.07 -10.71 9.94
CA LEU A 114 7.50 -11.52 8.88
C LEU A 114 6.26 -10.83 8.35
N VAL A 115 5.97 -11.00 7.08
CA VAL A 115 4.70 -10.58 6.50
C VAL A 115 3.98 -11.79 5.93
N GLN A 116 2.67 -11.84 6.04
CA GLN A 116 1.93 -12.94 5.42
C GLN A 116 1.87 -12.75 3.91
N HIS A 117 1.35 -11.64 3.46
CA HIS A 117 1.37 -11.16 2.08
C HIS A 117 2.29 -9.94 1.98
N ASP A 118 2.94 -9.73 0.84
CA ASP A 118 3.86 -8.60 0.64
C ASP A 118 3.10 -7.27 0.44
N ALA A 119 2.29 -6.93 1.45
CA ALA A 119 1.43 -5.76 1.48
C ALA A 119 2.04 -4.56 2.24
N PHE A 120 3.21 -4.72 2.85
CA PHE A 120 3.73 -3.75 3.80
C PHE A 120 5.06 -3.07 3.44
N PRO A 121 5.53 -3.02 2.17
CA PRO A 121 6.84 -2.43 1.85
C PRO A 121 6.90 -0.93 2.18
N TYR A 122 5.79 -0.23 2.09
CA TYR A 122 5.71 1.19 2.45
C TYR A 122 5.71 1.40 3.97
N LEU A 123 4.95 0.59 4.73
CA LEU A 123 4.96 0.60 6.19
C LEU A 123 6.36 0.29 6.73
N ASN A 124 6.97 -0.77 6.20
CA ASN A 124 8.31 -1.20 6.59
C ASN A 124 9.34 -0.10 6.36
N ALA A 125 9.27 0.57 5.20
CA ALA A 125 10.16 1.68 4.89
C ALA A 125 9.87 2.93 5.74
N TRP A 126 8.61 3.22 6.05
CA TRP A 126 8.24 4.35 6.89
C TRP A 126 8.74 4.17 8.31
N LEU A 127 8.51 3.00 8.92
CA LEU A 127 8.85 2.73 10.32
C LEU A 127 10.27 2.16 10.51
N GLY A 128 10.99 1.88 9.42
CA GLY A 128 12.32 1.27 9.47
C GLY A 128 12.30 -0.18 9.94
N LEU A 129 11.21 -0.92 9.72
CA LEU A 129 11.11 -2.34 10.01
C LEU A 129 12.00 -3.15 9.04
N LYS A 130 12.50 -4.29 9.50
CA LYS A 130 13.28 -5.21 8.66
C LYS A 130 12.44 -6.44 8.31
N GLN A 131 11.96 -6.51 7.08
CA GLN A 131 11.28 -7.71 6.60
C GLN A 131 12.28 -8.84 6.45
N VAL A 132 12.08 -9.93 7.19
CA VAL A 132 12.97 -11.12 7.22
C VAL A 132 12.34 -12.36 6.58
N GLY A 133 11.11 -12.24 6.09
CA GLY A 133 10.45 -13.28 5.33
C GLY A 133 9.01 -12.95 4.98
N VAL A 134 8.47 -13.70 4.02
CA VAL A 134 7.09 -13.68 3.57
C VAL A 134 6.51 -15.07 3.77
N LEU A 135 5.29 -15.18 4.30
CA LEU A 135 4.66 -16.48 4.51
C LEU A 135 4.02 -17.02 3.23
N GLU A 136 3.56 -16.15 2.32
CA GLU A 136 3.11 -16.58 0.98
C GLU A 136 4.30 -16.87 0.07
N GLN A 137 4.38 -18.07 -0.47
CA GLN A 137 5.40 -18.45 -1.46
C GLN A 137 5.24 -17.69 -2.76
N LYS A 138 3.99 -17.45 -3.16
CA LYS A 138 3.60 -16.64 -4.32
C LYS A 138 2.43 -15.76 -3.92
N PRO A 139 2.42 -14.47 -4.31
CA PRO A 139 1.33 -13.56 -3.99
C PRO A 139 -0.04 -14.11 -4.37
N GLY A 140 -0.97 -14.12 -3.41
CA GLY A 140 -2.35 -14.59 -3.61
C GLY A 140 -2.55 -16.10 -3.54
N MET A 141 -1.51 -16.87 -3.18
CA MET A 141 -1.60 -18.31 -3.00
C MET A 141 -1.32 -18.72 -1.55
N GLU A 142 -2.13 -19.64 -1.04
CA GLU A 142 -1.84 -20.22 0.29
C GLU A 142 -0.49 -20.94 0.29
N PRO A 143 0.33 -20.77 1.35
CA PRO A 143 1.62 -21.42 1.45
C PRO A 143 1.47 -22.92 1.65
N SER A 144 2.35 -23.70 1.00
CA SER A 144 2.46 -25.13 1.26
C SER A 144 3.13 -25.40 2.62
N SER A 145 2.84 -26.56 3.24
CA SER A 145 3.48 -26.98 4.48
C SER A 145 5.00 -27.07 4.35
N GLY A 146 5.52 -27.52 3.19
CA GLY A 146 6.95 -27.56 2.90
C GLY A 146 7.58 -26.18 2.91
N TYR A 147 6.95 -25.20 2.27
CA TYR A 147 7.44 -23.82 2.28
C TYR A 147 7.42 -23.20 3.68
N LEU A 148 6.37 -23.44 4.46
CA LEU A 148 6.32 -22.97 5.86
C LEU A 148 7.43 -23.59 6.71
N ALA A 149 7.76 -24.88 6.51
CA ALA A 149 8.89 -25.52 7.17
C ALA A 149 10.24 -24.85 6.81
N GLU A 150 10.42 -24.46 5.55
CA GLU A 150 11.61 -23.70 5.11
C GLU A 150 11.65 -22.29 5.75
N VAL A 151 10.50 -21.61 5.85
CA VAL A 151 10.41 -20.31 6.53
C VAL A 151 10.82 -20.48 7.99
N LEU A 152 10.28 -21.48 8.70
CA LEU A 152 10.63 -21.77 10.09
C LEU A 152 12.13 -22.06 10.27
N ALA A 153 12.72 -22.85 9.39
CA ALA A 153 14.15 -23.13 9.45
C ALA A 153 15.00 -21.85 9.31
N ARG A 154 14.62 -20.95 8.42
CA ARG A 154 15.28 -19.63 8.26
C ARG A 154 15.13 -18.76 9.51
N GLN A 155 13.99 -18.85 10.23
CA GLN A 155 13.77 -18.09 11.46
C GLN A 155 14.66 -18.50 12.63
N GLN A 156 15.27 -19.69 12.61
CA GLN A 156 16.25 -20.10 13.63
C GLN A 156 17.50 -19.22 13.64
N HIS A 157 17.87 -18.65 12.49
CA HIS A 157 19.06 -17.80 12.35
C HIS A 157 18.76 -16.30 12.39
N ASN A 158 17.54 -15.91 12.01
CA ASN A 158 17.11 -14.50 11.97
C ASN A 158 15.63 -14.40 12.31
N PRO A 159 15.27 -14.54 13.61
CA PRO A 159 13.89 -14.63 14.03
C PRO A 159 13.13 -13.32 13.85
N GLY A 160 12.00 -13.38 13.17
CA GLY A 160 11.01 -12.32 13.16
C GLY A 160 10.36 -12.18 14.55
N ARG A 161 10.21 -10.96 15.01
CA ARG A 161 9.60 -10.67 16.32
C ARG A 161 8.10 -10.45 16.26
N MET A 162 7.55 -10.26 15.07
CA MET A 162 6.11 -10.14 14.82
C MET A 162 5.78 -10.58 13.40
N VAL A 163 4.53 -10.95 13.18
CA VAL A 163 3.95 -11.20 11.86
C VAL A 163 2.95 -10.10 11.54
N LEU A 164 3.12 -9.45 10.39
CA LEU A 164 2.16 -8.49 9.86
C LEU A 164 1.22 -9.19 8.88
N ARG A 165 -0.08 -9.11 9.14
CA ARG A 165 -1.12 -9.74 8.35
C ARG A 165 -2.32 -8.80 8.19
N PRO A 166 -2.86 -8.63 6.97
CA PRO A 166 -4.17 -8.02 6.80
C PRO A 166 -5.27 -8.81 7.52
N ALA A 167 -6.19 -8.12 8.19
CA ALA A 167 -7.21 -8.76 9.03
C ALA A 167 -8.16 -9.69 8.26
N TYR A 168 -8.32 -9.48 6.95
CA TYR A 168 -9.18 -10.28 6.07
C TYR A 168 -8.51 -11.56 5.56
N GLN A 169 -7.19 -11.72 5.74
CA GLN A 169 -6.50 -12.95 5.33
C GLN A 169 -6.63 -14.05 6.39
N TYR A 170 -6.62 -15.29 5.91
CA TYR A 170 -6.62 -16.49 6.77
C TYR A 170 -5.38 -16.49 7.66
N ASP A 171 -5.54 -16.76 8.95
CA ASP A 171 -4.51 -16.54 9.95
C ASP A 171 -3.66 -17.77 10.32
N ALA A 172 -4.05 -18.98 9.88
CA ALA A 172 -3.33 -20.19 10.27
C ALA A 172 -1.83 -20.17 9.91
N PRO A 173 -1.38 -19.65 8.73
CA PRO A 173 0.04 -19.59 8.43
C PRO A 173 0.84 -18.64 9.35
N SER A 174 0.17 -17.73 10.05
CA SER A 174 0.80 -16.73 10.92
C SER A 174 0.75 -17.07 12.41
N ARG A 175 0.18 -18.20 12.76
CA ARG A 175 0.12 -18.77 14.13
C ARG A 175 1.26 -19.75 14.34
#